data_404a9499627756d7de283875c1c5d124
#
_entry.id   404a9499627756d7de283875c1c5d124
#
_cell.length_a   1.000
_cell.length_b   1.000
_cell.length_c   1.000
_cell.angle_alpha   90.00
_cell.angle_beta   90.00
_cell.angle_gamma   90.00
#
_symmetry.space_group_name_H-M   'P 1'
#
loop_
_entity.id
_entity.type
_entity.pdbx_description
1 polymer ?
#
loop_
_entity_poly.entity_id
_entity_poly.type
_entity_poly.pdbx_seq_one_letter_code
_entity_poly.pdbx_strand_id
1 'polypeptide(L)'
;IFGIQWAVNPVMISNISAYGFDRIVPLTGAANFGMAGAALGVFLRSKRSKTRSISGSAFASILLAGVTEPTVYGIAIPLKKPFVAACIGAAAGGAVMGFAQVKAIAFVFGSLTTLPAFISGTFFWYLAGLAVSLVVAMITTLVSGFDEDLMSYE
;
A
#
# COMPACT_ATOMS: atom_id res chain seq x y z
N ILE A 1 -2.07 3.01 11.90
CA ILE A 1 -2.01 2.67 13.34
C ILE A 1 -2.71 3.76 14.15
N PHE A 2 -2.40 5.05 13.94
CA PHE A 2 -2.95 6.17 14.70
C PHE A 2 -4.21 6.80 14.12
N GLY A 3 -4.77 6.25 13.05
CA GLY A 3 -5.98 6.79 12.41
C GLY A 3 -5.81 8.18 11.76
N ILE A 4 -4.59 8.68 11.60
CA ILE A 4 -4.28 10.01 11.04
C ILE A 4 -4.86 10.16 9.61
N GLN A 5 -5.00 9.07 8.88
CA GLN A 5 -5.62 9.06 7.55
C GLN A 5 -7.02 9.72 7.55
N TRP A 6 -7.79 9.53 8.60
CA TRP A 6 -9.13 10.12 8.72
C TRP A 6 -9.10 11.65 8.85
N ALA A 7 -8.02 12.20 9.43
CA ALA A 7 -7.83 13.65 9.49
C ALA A 7 -7.39 14.25 8.15
N VAL A 8 -6.72 13.47 7.30
CA VAL A 8 -6.23 13.92 5.99
C VAL A 8 -7.32 13.80 4.90
N ASN A 9 -8.27 12.88 5.04
CA ASN A 9 -9.34 12.67 4.06
C ASN A 9 -10.15 13.95 3.74
N PRO A 10 -10.59 14.77 4.72
CA PRO A 10 -11.29 16.01 4.42
C PRO A 10 -10.45 17.00 3.60
N VAL A 11 -9.12 17.01 3.81
CA VAL A 11 -8.21 17.88 3.06
C VAL A 11 -8.15 17.45 1.59
N MET A 12 -8.06 16.14 1.30
CA MET A 12 -8.07 15.59 -0.05
C MET A 12 -9.39 15.93 -0.77
N ILE A 13 -10.52 15.76 -0.09
CA ILE A 13 -11.86 16.07 -0.63
C ILE A 13 -11.97 17.58 -0.92
N SER A 14 -11.48 18.42 0.00
CA SER A 14 -11.47 19.88 -0.17
C SER A 14 -10.62 20.30 -1.37
N ASN A 15 -9.43 19.69 -1.55
CA ASN A 15 -8.55 19.96 -2.69
C ASN A 15 -9.24 19.64 -4.02
N ILE A 16 -9.92 18.47 -4.11
CA ILE A 16 -10.64 18.07 -5.31
C ILE A 16 -11.79 19.05 -5.58
N SER A 17 -12.53 19.47 -4.55
CA SER A 17 -13.65 20.40 -4.69
C SER A 17 -13.19 21.81 -5.12
N ALA A 18 -12.05 22.27 -4.60
CA ALA A 18 -11.53 23.61 -4.86
C ALA A 18 -10.72 23.72 -6.16
N TYR A 19 -9.92 22.70 -6.48
CA TYR A 19 -8.94 22.72 -7.58
C TYR A 19 -9.25 21.72 -8.70
N GLY A 20 -10.26 20.84 -8.55
CA GLY A 20 -10.59 19.79 -9.50
C GLY A 20 -9.64 18.58 -9.47
N PHE A 21 -8.63 18.59 -8.62
CA PHE A 21 -7.67 17.49 -8.45
C PHE A 21 -7.02 17.51 -7.07
N ASP A 22 -6.43 16.37 -6.68
CA ASP A 22 -5.58 16.26 -5.49
C ASP A 22 -4.30 15.49 -5.82
N ARG A 23 -3.22 15.78 -5.09
CA ARG A 23 -1.91 15.14 -5.23
C ARG A 23 -1.57 14.20 -4.06
N ILE A 24 -2.35 14.24 -3.00
CA ILE A 24 -2.16 13.37 -1.83
C ILE A 24 -2.79 12.01 -2.08
N VAL A 25 -3.95 11.96 -2.72
CA VAL A 25 -4.65 10.70 -3.04
C VAL A 25 -3.74 9.69 -3.78
N PRO A 26 -2.95 10.06 -4.81
CA PRO A 26 -2.04 9.11 -5.44
C PRO A 26 -1.01 8.51 -4.48
N LEU A 27 -0.51 9.28 -3.51
CA LEU A 27 0.47 8.83 -2.53
C LEU A 27 -0.11 7.78 -1.57
N THR A 28 -1.41 7.84 -1.28
CA THR A 28 -2.09 6.77 -0.52
C THR A 28 -2.09 5.46 -1.30
N GLY A 29 -2.18 5.51 -2.62
CA GLY A 29 -2.02 4.35 -3.50
C GLY A 29 -0.63 3.71 -3.35
N ALA A 30 0.44 4.51 -3.30
CA ALA A 30 1.79 4.00 -3.05
C ALA A 30 1.89 3.32 -1.67
N ALA A 31 1.25 3.88 -0.64
CA ALA A 31 1.21 3.26 0.69
C ALA A 31 0.47 1.91 0.68
N ASN A 32 -0.68 1.83 0.02
CA ASN A 32 -1.45 0.60 -0.12
C ASN A 32 -0.65 -0.48 -0.86
N PHE A 33 -0.01 -0.14 -1.97
CA PHE A 33 0.80 -1.08 -2.74
C PHE A 33 2.11 -1.47 -2.03
N GLY A 34 2.66 -0.61 -1.18
CA GLY A 34 3.74 -0.97 -0.26
C GLY A 34 3.31 -2.04 0.73
N MET A 35 2.12 -1.88 1.32
CA MET A 35 1.54 -2.91 2.20
C MET A 35 1.22 -4.20 1.43
N ALA A 36 0.71 -4.11 0.20
CA ALA A 36 0.48 -5.27 -0.65
C ALA A 36 1.79 -6.01 -0.96
N GLY A 37 2.86 -5.28 -1.28
CA GLY A 37 4.18 -5.86 -1.52
C GLY A 37 4.74 -6.58 -0.29
N ALA A 38 4.59 -6.00 0.89
CA ALA A 38 4.99 -6.64 2.14
C ALA A 38 4.18 -7.92 2.41
N ALA A 39 2.85 -7.89 2.22
CA ALA A 39 2.00 -9.06 2.37
C ALA A 39 2.37 -10.17 1.38
N LEU A 40 2.66 -9.81 0.12
CA LEU A 40 3.12 -10.75 -0.90
C LEU A 40 4.48 -11.35 -0.53
N GLY A 41 5.42 -10.54 -0.04
CA GLY A 41 6.72 -11.01 0.45
C GLY A 41 6.59 -12.03 1.59
N VAL A 42 5.67 -11.77 2.54
CA VAL A 42 5.35 -12.73 3.61
C VAL A 42 4.72 -13.99 3.04
N PHE A 43 3.77 -13.88 2.13
CA PHE A 43 3.12 -15.01 1.47
C PHE A 43 4.12 -15.94 0.78
N LEU A 44 5.10 -15.37 0.06
CA LEU A 44 6.09 -16.15 -0.69
C LEU A 44 7.12 -16.83 0.23
N ARG A 45 7.49 -16.18 1.34
CA ARG A 45 8.53 -16.67 2.25
C ARG A 45 7.99 -17.54 3.38
N SER A 46 6.73 -17.38 3.75
CA SER A 46 6.13 -18.11 4.88
C SER A 46 6.09 -19.60 4.65
N LYS A 47 6.46 -20.35 5.68
CA LYS A 47 6.38 -21.82 5.73
C LYS A 47 5.12 -22.32 6.43
N ARG A 48 4.48 -21.48 7.25
CA ARG A 48 3.27 -21.83 7.98
C ARG A 48 2.03 -21.61 7.12
N SER A 49 1.21 -22.63 6.95
CA SER A 49 -0.02 -22.55 6.13
C SER A 49 -0.95 -21.42 6.58
N LYS A 50 -1.11 -21.22 7.89
CA LYS A 50 -1.96 -20.16 8.45
C LYS A 50 -1.45 -18.75 8.11
N THR A 51 -0.16 -18.46 8.33
CA THR A 51 0.47 -17.18 7.97
C THR A 51 0.34 -16.91 6.46
N ARG A 52 0.57 -17.95 5.66
CA ARG A 52 0.45 -17.87 4.20
C ARG A 52 -0.98 -17.57 3.77
N SER A 53 -1.98 -18.22 4.36
CA SER A 53 -3.39 -17.95 4.06
C SER A 53 -3.79 -16.51 4.41
N ILE A 54 -3.41 -16.03 5.60
CA ILE A 54 -3.68 -14.65 6.03
C ILE A 54 -3.00 -13.65 5.10
N SER A 55 -1.73 -13.88 4.74
CA SER A 55 -0.99 -12.98 3.86
C SER A 55 -1.57 -12.92 2.45
N GLY A 56 -2.01 -14.06 1.92
CA GLY A 56 -2.64 -14.13 0.59
C GLY A 56 -3.98 -13.41 0.55
N SER A 57 -4.84 -13.60 1.54
CA SER A 57 -6.13 -12.91 1.64
C SER A 57 -5.95 -11.41 1.87
N ALA A 58 -4.99 -11.01 2.70
CA ALA A 58 -4.66 -9.61 2.95
C ALA A 58 -4.13 -8.91 1.68
N PHE A 59 -3.27 -9.57 0.92
CA PHE A 59 -2.80 -9.07 -0.38
C PHE A 59 -3.96 -8.86 -1.36
N ALA A 60 -4.83 -9.85 -1.51
CA ALA A 60 -6.00 -9.76 -2.38
C ALA A 60 -6.96 -8.61 -1.96
N SER A 61 -7.17 -8.42 -0.66
CA SER A 61 -8.00 -7.34 -0.11
C SER A 61 -7.48 -5.96 -0.52
N ILE A 62 -6.17 -5.75 -0.46
CA ILE A 62 -5.57 -4.47 -0.89
C ILE A 62 -5.73 -4.28 -2.39
N LEU A 63 -5.40 -5.29 -3.20
CA LEU A 63 -5.48 -5.18 -4.65
C LEU A 63 -6.90 -4.88 -5.13
N LEU A 64 -7.90 -5.54 -4.57
CA LEU A 64 -9.28 -5.42 -5.02
C LEU A 64 -9.99 -4.22 -4.42
N ALA A 65 -9.84 -3.98 -3.12
CA ALA A 65 -10.62 -2.99 -2.39
C ALA A 65 -9.79 -1.83 -1.81
N GLY A 66 -8.46 -1.90 -1.84
CA GLY A 66 -7.61 -0.90 -1.20
C GLY A 66 -7.63 -0.96 0.34
N VAL A 67 -8.15 -2.05 0.91
CA VAL A 67 -8.30 -2.24 2.36
C VAL A 67 -7.01 -2.83 2.93
N THR A 68 -6.33 -2.07 3.77
CA THR A 68 -5.00 -2.41 4.32
C THR A 68 -5.05 -2.98 5.73
N GLU A 69 -6.16 -2.87 6.44
CA GLU A 69 -6.32 -3.28 7.83
C GLU A 69 -5.93 -4.75 8.08
N PRO A 70 -6.34 -5.72 7.23
CA PRO A 70 -5.92 -7.11 7.42
C PRO A 70 -4.40 -7.29 7.34
N THR A 71 -3.73 -6.51 6.48
CA THR A 71 -2.27 -6.53 6.37
C THR A 71 -1.61 -5.86 7.58
N VAL A 72 -2.13 -4.71 8.01
CA VAL A 72 -1.56 -3.96 9.14
C VAL A 72 -1.62 -4.79 10.41
N TYR A 73 -2.80 -5.26 10.77
CA TYR A 73 -3.01 -5.94 12.06
C TYR A 73 -2.68 -7.42 12.02
N GLY A 74 -2.91 -8.09 10.89
CA GLY A 74 -2.66 -9.52 10.74
C GLY A 74 -1.20 -9.88 10.44
N ILE A 75 -0.41 -8.96 9.87
CA ILE A 75 0.93 -9.27 9.37
C ILE A 75 1.95 -8.22 9.82
N ALA A 76 1.72 -6.95 9.48
CA ALA A 76 2.74 -5.92 9.56
C ALA A 76 3.12 -5.59 11.00
N ILE A 77 2.15 -5.41 11.89
CA ILE A 77 2.39 -5.13 13.31
C ILE A 77 2.98 -6.35 14.03
N PRO A 78 2.40 -7.57 13.93
CA PRO A 78 2.96 -8.74 14.60
C PRO A 78 4.39 -9.05 14.18
N LEU A 79 4.68 -9.03 12.88
CA LEU A 79 5.99 -9.38 12.34
C LEU A 79 7.00 -8.21 12.34
N LYS A 80 6.56 -6.97 12.55
CA LYS A 80 7.36 -5.72 12.60
C LYS A 80 8.17 -5.42 11.34
N LYS A 81 9.04 -6.34 10.88
CA LYS A 81 9.90 -6.15 9.70
C LYS A 81 9.12 -5.91 8.39
N PRO A 82 8.03 -6.65 8.08
CA PRO A 82 7.19 -6.34 6.92
C PRO A 82 6.57 -4.94 6.97
N PHE A 83 6.30 -4.41 8.17
CA PHE A 83 5.84 -3.03 8.32
C PHE A 83 6.88 -2.01 7.84
N VAL A 84 8.15 -2.19 8.26
CA VAL A 84 9.25 -1.33 7.82
C VAL A 84 9.47 -1.46 6.31
N ALA A 85 9.40 -2.68 5.78
CA ALA A 85 9.51 -2.93 4.35
C ALA A 85 8.40 -2.24 3.55
N ALA A 86 7.15 -2.25 4.05
CA ALA A 86 6.04 -1.53 3.45
C ALA A 86 6.28 -0.02 3.42
N CYS A 87 6.82 0.55 4.51
CA CYS A 87 7.17 1.98 4.57
C CYS A 87 8.25 2.36 3.56
N ILE A 88 9.29 1.53 3.41
CA ILE A 88 10.36 1.74 2.41
C ILE A 88 9.79 1.68 0.99
N GLY A 89 8.97 0.68 0.69
CA GLY A 89 8.32 0.56 -0.60
C GLY A 89 7.40 1.73 -0.91
N ALA A 90 6.56 2.13 0.07
CA ALA A 90 5.69 3.29 -0.06
C ALA A 90 6.46 4.59 -0.31
N ALA A 91 7.59 4.78 0.39
CA ALA A 91 8.46 5.93 0.18
C ALA A 91 9.06 5.97 -1.23
N ALA A 92 9.54 4.83 -1.74
CA ALA A 92 10.09 4.72 -3.09
C ALA A 92 9.04 5.00 -4.17
N GLY A 93 7.87 4.35 -4.09
CA GLY A 93 6.77 4.57 -5.04
C GLY A 93 6.18 5.98 -4.94
N GLY A 94 6.03 6.50 -3.71
CA GLY A 94 5.59 7.87 -3.45
C GLY A 94 6.56 8.91 -4.00
N ALA A 95 7.87 8.67 -3.93
CA ALA A 95 8.87 9.56 -4.55
C ALA A 95 8.69 9.63 -6.08
N VAL A 96 8.51 8.49 -6.76
CA VAL A 96 8.23 8.45 -8.20
C VAL A 96 6.99 9.27 -8.54
N MET A 97 5.90 9.07 -7.82
CA MET A 97 4.64 9.82 -8.04
C MET A 97 4.78 11.30 -7.73
N GLY A 98 5.54 11.65 -6.67
CA GLY A 98 5.79 13.03 -6.26
C GLY A 98 6.59 13.79 -7.30
N PHE A 99 7.67 13.21 -7.82
CA PHE A 99 8.47 13.80 -8.90
C PHE A 99 7.64 14.05 -10.17
N ALA A 100 6.79 13.10 -10.54
CA ALA A 100 5.92 13.21 -11.70
C ALA A 100 4.68 14.07 -11.45
N GLN A 101 4.49 14.60 -10.24
CA GLN A 101 3.33 15.40 -9.83
C GLN A 101 1.99 14.75 -10.20
N VAL A 102 1.87 13.46 -9.92
CA VAL A 102 0.67 12.68 -10.24
C VAL A 102 -0.56 13.28 -9.56
N LYS A 103 -1.67 13.30 -10.30
CA LYS A 103 -2.94 13.89 -9.87
C LYS A 103 -4.05 12.85 -9.86
N ALA A 104 -4.93 12.93 -8.87
CA ALA A 104 -6.20 12.22 -8.83
C ALA A 104 -7.35 13.21 -9.03
N ILE A 105 -8.35 12.81 -9.80
CA ILE A 105 -9.54 13.62 -10.09
C ILE A 105 -10.72 13.26 -9.19
N ALA A 106 -10.60 12.17 -8.41
CA ALA A 106 -11.62 11.72 -7.48
C ALA A 106 -10.96 11.20 -6.20
N PHE A 107 -11.69 11.29 -5.08
CA PHE A 107 -11.28 10.71 -3.81
C PHE A 107 -11.61 9.22 -3.82
N VAL A 108 -10.58 8.38 -3.91
CA VAL A 108 -10.68 6.92 -3.90
C VAL A 108 -9.52 6.30 -3.14
N PHE A 109 -9.74 5.12 -2.57
CA PHE A 109 -8.65 4.33 -2.01
C PHE A 109 -7.88 3.64 -3.14
N GLY A 110 -6.54 3.74 -3.11
CA GLY A 110 -5.69 3.16 -4.15
C GLY A 110 -5.81 1.64 -4.21
N SER A 111 -6.44 1.14 -5.29
CA SER A 111 -6.62 -0.28 -5.61
C SER A 111 -6.63 -0.47 -7.12
N LEU A 112 -6.63 -1.71 -7.60
CA LEU A 112 -6.77 -1.97 -9.04
C LEU A 112 -8.14 -1.54 -9.59
N THR A 113 -9.18 -1.64 -8.80
CA THR A 113 -10.55 -1.27 -9.19
C THR A 113 -10.74 0.23 -9.32
N THR A 114 -9.90 1.03 -8.67
CA THR A 114 -10.00 2.50 -8.67
C THR A 114 -9.04 3.18 -9.66
N LEU A 115 -8.29 2.41 -10.45
CA LEU A 115 -7.38 2.95 -11.48
C LEU A 115 -8.04 3.97 -12.42
N PRO A 116 -9.32 3.84 -12.82
CA PRO A 116 -9.98 4.83 -13.68
C PRO A 116 -9.99 6.26 -13.12
N ALA A 117 -9.96 6.43 -11.78
CA ALA A 117 -9.92 7.74 -11.13
C ALA A 117 -8.59 8.49 -11.31
N PHE A 118 -7.57 7.81 -11.80
CA PHE A 118 -6.23 8.35 -12.04
C PHE A 118 -5.91 8.54 -13.52
N ILE A 119 -6.87 8.31 -14.43
CA ILE A 119 -6.69 8.50 -15.86
C ILE A 119 -6.50 9.99 -16.15
N SER A 120 -5.24 10.37 -16.27
CA SER A 120 -4.77 11.73 -16.59
C SER A 120 -3.47 11.62 -17.38
N GLY A 121 -2.90 12.73 -17.80
CA GLY A 121 -1.59 12.73 -18.48
C GLY A 121 -0.45 12.12 -17.66
N THR A 122 -0.66 11.89 -16.36
CA THR A 122 0.32 11.28 -15.44
C THR A 122 0.01 9.83 -15.06
N PHE A 123 -0.94 9.19 -15.75
CA PHE A 123 -1.40 7.83 -15.44
C PHE A 123 -0.28 6.78 -15.45
N PHE A 124 0.62 6.83 -16.44
CA PHE A 124 1.77 5.92 -16.51
C PHE A 124 2.70 6.07 -15.32
N TRP A 125 2.90 7.28 -14.84
CA TRP A 125 3.71 7.54 -13.64
C TRP A 125 3.04 7.04 -12.37
N TYR A 126 1.71 7.07 -12.34
CA TYR A 126 0.96 6.46 -11.25
C TYR A 126 1.19 4.94 -11.21
N LEU A 127 1.02 4.26 -12.35
CA LEU A 127 1.27 2.82 -12.46
C LEU A 127 2.73 2.46 -12.12
N ALA A 128 3.70 3.24 -12.61
CA ALA A 128 5.10 3.05 -12.28
C ALA A 128 5.35 3.17 -10.77
N GLY A 129 4.78 4.18 -10.12
CA GLY A 129 4.89 4.36 -8.68
C GLY A 129 4.26 3.22 -7.87
N LEU A 130 3.09 2.71 -8.29
CA LEU A 130 2.47 1.53 -7.68
C LEU A 130 3.38 0.29 -7.81
N ALA A 131 3.90 0.03 -9.02
CA ALA A 131 4.78 -1.10 -9.29
C ALA A 131 6.07 -1.01 -8.47
N VAL A 132 6.71 0.15 -8.43
CA VAL A 132 7.92 0.40 -7.63
C VAL A 132 7.63 0.16 -6.15
N SER A 133 6.53 0.70 -5.62
CA SER A 133 6.16 0.52 -4.22
C SER A 133 6.00 -0.96 -3.86
N LEU A 134 5.25 -1.71 -4.68
CA LEU A 134 4.99 -3.12 -4.47
C LEU A 134 6.28 -3.96 -4.54
N VAL A 135 7.08 -3.76 -5.59
CA VAL A 135 8.31 -4.54 -5.82
C VAL A 135 9.36 -4.26 -4.74
N VAL A 136 9.58 -3.00 -4.40
CA VAL A 136 10.55 -2.62 -3.36
C VAL A 136 10.14 -3.17 -2.00
N ALA A 137 8.86 -3.06 -1.62
CA ALA A 137 8.36 -3.63 -0.36
C ALA A 137 8.48 -5.16 -0.33
N MET A 138 8.14 -5.84 -1.43
CA MET A 138 8.26 -7.29 -1.55
C MET A 138 9.72 -7.75 -1.41
N ILE A 139 10.64 -7.15 -2.18
CA ILE A 139 12.07 -7.49 -2.11
C ILE A 139 12.63 -7.22 -0.72
N THR A 140 12.32 -6.06 -0.13
CA THR A 140 12.78 -5.71 1.21
C THR A 140 12.26 -6.71 2.26
N THR A 141 11.01 -7.15 2.16
CA THR A 141 10.45 -8.19 3.03
C THR A 141 11.16 -9.52 2.87
N LEU A 142 11.44 -9.93 1.62
CA LEU A 142 12.14 -11.18 1.31
C LEU A 142 13.59 -11.16 1.84
N VAL A 143 14.29 -10.05 1.70
CA VAL A 143 15.69 -9.90 2.16
C VAL A 143 15.78 -9.77 3.67
N SER A 144 14.97 -8.92 4.29
CA SER A 144 14.99 -8.68 5.74
C SER A 144 14.57 -9.91 6.54
N GLY A 145 13.78 -10.78 5.95
CA GLY A 145 13.16 -11.91 6.63
C GLY A 145 12.21 -11.46 7.75
N PHE A 146 11.56 -12.42 8.36
CA PHE A 146 10.69 -12.20 9.52
C PHE A 146 10.64 -13.48 10.35
N ASP A 147 10.29 -13.34 11.62
CA ASP A 147 10.15 -14.45 12.54
C ASP A 147 8.66 -14.80 12.66
N GLU A 148 8.28 -15.97 12.16
CA GLU A 148 6.89 -16.44 12.20
C GLU A 148 6.44 -16.83 13.62
N ASP A 149 7.36 -17.03 14.55
CA ASP A 149 7.03 -17.36 15.94
C ASP A 149 6.44 -16.17 16.70
N LEU A 150 6.66 -14.94 16.18
CA LEU A 150 6.00 -13.74 16.70
C LEU A 150 4.49 -13.70 16.41
N MET A 151 4.01 -14.51 15.48
CA MET A 151 2.59 -14.71 15.21
C MET A 151 2.09 -15.95 16.00
N SER A 152 2.15 -15.87 17.33
CA SER A 152 1.53 -16.88 18.20
C SER A 152 0.01 -16.74 18.10
N TYR A 153 -0.58 -17.60 17.31
CA TYR A 153 -2.03 -17.81 17.33
C TYR A 153 -2.33 -18.86 18.42
N GLU A 154 -2.47 -18.42 19.64
CA GLU A 154 -3.17 -19.20 20.66
C GLU A 154 -4.68 -19.21 20.41
#